data_a2727af834b56bbb884cf17bb06f93fb
#
_entry.id   a2727af834b56bbb884cf17bb06f93fb
#
_cell.length_a   1.000
_cell.length_b   1.000
_cell.length_c   1.000
_cell.angle_alpha   90.00
_cell.angle_beta   90.00
_cell.angle_gamma   90.00
#
_symmetry.space_group_name_H-M   'P 1'
#
loop_
_entity.id
_entity.type
_entity.pdbx_description
1 polymer ?
#
loop_
_entity_poly.entity_id
_entity_poly.type
_entity_poly.pdbx_seq_one_letter_code
_entity_poly.pdbx_strand_id
1 'polypeptide(L)'
;MLLRNWNIAPRAAFGFGLIALMVAFLGIFSLATMSSIRDRATTIETDWVPSIQAIGSIRENMLRIRTISLRVALDPDPANVDTYVGQYEARNKVLEQNIRDFEPFVDTPDEQRIYAQFRKDFAAYQRGMADSFVLARQGERYALNKLLLVDMKPVVDGTGAQLAELGDIYNKGIAQEGTVSADEYASSRLVVITVILLAALITVLLAWLLTRSIVAPLKHAVQAAQHVANGDLTKVIQVQGRDEVSQLQASLAQMQGRLRETLAEISGSSTQLAAAAEELNAVTDEAGRGLQRQNDEIEQAATAVNEMLSLIHISEPTRLLSIS
;
A
#
# COMPACT_ATOMS: atom_id res chain seq x y z
N MET A 1 -7.41 -5.54 -26.50
CA MET A 1 -7.78 -6.97 -26.76
C MET A 1 -6.80 -7.97 -26.12
N LEU A 2 -5.53 -7.67 -25.95
CA LEU A 2 -4.50 -8.59 -25.39
C LEU A 2 -4.80 -9.11 -23.96
N LEU A 3 -5.44 -8.29 -23.13
CA LEU A 3 -5.77 -8.67 -21.74
C LEU A 3 -6.82 -9.78 -21.62
N ARG A 4 -7.69 -9.97 -22.61
CA ARG A 4 -8.75 -11.00 -22.62
C ARG A 4 -8.24 -12.41 -22.98
N ASN A 5 -6.94 -12.57 -23.21
CA ASN A 5 -6.32 -13.89 -23.39
C ASN A 5 -5.86 -14.52 -22.07
N TRP A 6 -5.85 -13.75 -20.95
CA TRP A 6 -5.54 -14.23 -19.62
C TRP A 6 -6.82 -14.38 -18.79
N ASN A 7 -6.85 -15.34 -17.90
CA ASN A 7 -7.94 -15.53 -16.95
C ASN A 7 -8.10 -14.30 -16.04
N ILE A 8 -9.30 -14.08 -15.50
CA ILE A 8 -9.61 -12.92 -14.64
C ILE A 8 -8.75 -12.92 -13.39
N ALA A 9 -8.59 -14.09 -12.72
CA ALA A 9 -7.86 -14.21 -11.47
C ALA A 9 -6.40 -13.77 -11.57
N PRO A 10 -5.56 -14.24 -12.53
CA PRO A 10 -4.19 -13.76 -12.67
C PRO A 10 -4.08 -12.27 -13.05
N ARG A 11 -5.03 -11.72 -13.83
CA ARG A 11 -5.06 -10.28 -14.15
C ARG A 11 -5.29 -9.42 -12.90
N ALA A 12 -6.26 -9.81 -12.09
CA ALA A 12 -6.58 -9.13 -10.84
C ALA A 12 -5.42 -9.28 -9.83
N ALA A 13 -4.87 -10.49 -9.68
CA ALA A 13 -3.73 -10.75 -8.80
C ALA A 13 -2.50 -9.93 -9.17
N PHE A 14 -2.17 -9.81 -10.47
CA PHE A 14 -1.07 -8.99 -10.94
C PHE A 14 -1.30 -7.50 -10.64
N GLY A 15 -2.51 -6.98 -10.91
CA GLY A 15 -2.83 -5.58 -10.65
C GLY A 15 -2.79 -5.22 -9.17
N PHE A 16 -3.45 -6.01 -8.33
CA PHE A 16 -3.42 -5.80 -6.88
C PHE A 16 -2.04 -6.07 -6.26
N GLY A 17 -1.30 -7.07 -6.78
CA GLY A 17 0.06 -7.36 -6.36
C GLY A 17 1.02 -6.21 -6.63
N LEU A 18 0.90 -5.55 -7.80
CA LEU A 18 1.70 -4.36 -8.12
C LEU A 18 1.42 -3.20 -7.15
N ILE A 19 0.13 -2.94 -6.84
CA ILE A 19 -0.26 -1.90 -5.87
C ILE A 19 0.28 -2.25 -4.48
N ALA A 20 0.15 -3.52 -4.05
CA ALA A 20 0.66 -3.98 -2.76
C ALA A 20 2.19 -3.82 -2.65
N LEU A 21 2.94 -4.12 -3.73
CA LEU A 21 4.39 -3.90 -3.79
C LEU A 21 4.75 -2.41 -3.69
N MET A 22 4.00 -1.52 -4.36
CA MET A 22 4.23 -0.07 -4.24
C MET A 22 3.97 0.44 -2.83
N VAL A 23 2.91 -0.04 -2.17
CA VAL A 23 2.60 0.32 -0.78
C VAL A 23 3.67 -0.22 0.18
N ALA A 24 4.11 -1.47 0.00
CA ALA A 24 5.20 -2.06 0.79
C ALA A 24 6.51 -1.30 0.61
N PHE A 25 6.87 -0.97 -0.63
CA PHE A 25 8.04 -0.14 -0.92
C PHE A 25 7.96 1.23 -0.23
N LEU A 26 6.80 1.91 -0.34
CA LEU A 26 6.58 3.20 0.30
C LEU A 26 6.73 3.12 1.83
N GLY A 27 6.16 2.07 2.45
CA GLY A 27 6.25 1.83 3.87
C GLY A 27 7.71 1.62 4.33
N ILE A 28 8.44 0.73 3.66
CA ILE A 28 9.85 0.44 3.97
C ILE A 28 10.73 1.68 3.77
N PHE A 29 10.56 2.38 2.64
CA PHE A 29 11.31 3.60 2.34
C PHE A 29 11.04 4.70 3.38
N SER A 30 9.77 4.92 3.75
CA SER A 30 9.38 5.93 4.74
C SER A 30 9.95 5.61 6.13
N LEU A 31 9.91 4.34 6.55
CA LEU A 31 10.48 3.90 7.83
C LEU A 31 12.02 4.05 7.85
N ALA A 32 12.69 3.70 6.76
CA ALA A 32 14.15 3.86 6.65
C ALA A 32 14.57 5.33 6.73
N THR A 33 13.87 6.22 6.01
CA THR A 33 14.13 7.67 6.09
C THR A 33 13.86 8.23 7.49
N MET A 34 12.75 7.81 8.12
CA MET A 34 12.42 8.25 9.47
C MET A 34 13.48 7.78 10.49
N SER A 35 14.02 6.57 10.33
CA SER A 35 15.13 6.07 11.17
C SER A 35 16.38 6.93 11.00
N SER A 36 16.78 7.23 9.74
CA SER A 36 17.95 8.09 9.46
C SER A 36 17.83 9.48 10.12
N ILE A 37 16.67 10.14 9.98
CA ILE A 37 16.42 11.44 10.61
C ILE A 37 16.46 11.31 12.15
N ARG A 38 15.91 10.24 12.69
CA ARG A 38 15.93 9.99 14.14
C ARG A 38 17.36 9.78 14.66
N ASP A 39 18.17 9.01 13.95
CA ASP A 39 19.57 8.75 14.35
C ASP A 39 20.38 10.06 14.41
N ARG A 40 20.21 10.94 13.40
CA ARG A 40 20.84 12.28 13.40
C ARG A 40 20.34 13.15 14.55
N ALA A 41 19.04 13.15 14.81
CA ALA A 41 18.48 13.88 15.95
C ALA A 41 19.04 13.36 17.27
N THR A 42 19.21 12.05 17.42
CA THR A 42 19.81 11.42 18.60
C THR A 42 21.27 11.85 18.75
N THR A 43 22.06 11.88 17.67
CA THR A 43 23.44 12.40 17.71
C THR A 43 23.48 13.85 18.19
N ILE A 44 22.59 14.70 17.72
CA ILE A 44 22.49 16.09 18.20
C ILE A 44 22.17 16.12 19.71
N GLU A 45 21.21 15.32 20.18
CA GLU A 45 20.76 15.29 21.58
C GLU A 45 21.79 14.70 22.55
N THR A 46 22.53 13.66 22.12
CA THR A 46 23.42 12.90 23.04
C THR A 46 24.88 13.29 22.94
N ASP A 47 25.29 13.95 21.86
CA ASP A 47 26.69 14.30 21.62
C ASP A 47 26.89 15.81 21.46
N TRP A 48 26.31 16.43 20.42
CA TRP A 48 26.59 17.83 20.13
C TRP A 48 26.08 18.83 21.17
N VAL A 49 24.85 18.66 21.67
CA VAL A 49 24.26 19.58 22.66
C VAL A 49 24.96 19.48 24.01
N PRO A 50 25.20 18.27 24.57
CA PRO A 50 25.97 18.13 25.81
C PRO A 50 27.38 18.68 25.71
N SER A 51 28.05 18.50 24.56
CA SER A 51 29.40 19.05 24.32
C SER A 51 29.44 20.57 24.44
N ILE A 52 28.49 21.25 23.78
CA ILE A 52 28.37 22.72 23.86
C ILE A 52 28.05 23.20 25.28
N GLN A 53 27.17 22.48 26.00
CA GLN A 53 26.82 22.81 27.37
C GLN A 53 28.04 22.66 28.32
N ALA A 54 28.83 21.58 28.10
CA ALA A 54 30.06 21.35 28.89
C ALA A 54 31.10 22.46 28.62
N ILE A 55 31.35 22.83 27.34
CA ILE A 55 32.20 23.97 26.98
C ILE A 55 31.70 25.27 27.61
N GLY A 56 30.38 25.52 27.57
CA GLY A 56 29.77 26.67 28.22
C GLY A 56 30.04 26.73 29.71
N SER A 57 29.91 25.59 30.40
CA SER A 57 30.19 25.44 31.83
C SER A 57 31.68 25.64 32.16
N ILE A 58 32.57 25.12 31.31
CA ILE A 58 34.03 25.36 31.46
C ILE A 58 34.32 26.86 31.32
N ARG A 59 33.82 27.52 30.28
CA ARG A 59 34.02 28.95 30.05
C ARG A 59 33.50 29.80 31.21
N GLU A 60 32.29 29.51 31.69
CA GLU A 60 31.73 30.21 32.85
C GLU A 60 32.61 30.09 34.10
N ASN A 61 33.05 28.88 34.42
CA ASN A 61 33.91 28.69 35.62
C ASN A 61 35.30 29.32 35.46
N MET A 62 35.88 29.30 34.25
CA MET A 62 37.10 30.04 33.96
C MET A 62 36.93 31.55 34.14
N LEU A 63 35.84 32.14 33.69
CA LEU A 63 35.53 33.57 33.91
C LEU A 63 35.37 33.88 35.41
N ARG A 64 34.71 33.00 36.16
CA ARG A 64 34.59 33.14 37.62
C ARG A 64 35.95 33.10 38.34
N ILE A 65 36.83 32.17 37.94
CA ILE A 65 38.21 32.10 38.45
C ILE A 65 38.99 33.37 38.04
N ARG A 66 38.82 33.86 36.81
CA ARG A 66 39.44 35.12 36.37
C ARG A 66 38.98 36.32 37.24
N THR A 67 37.74 36.35 37.66
CA THR A 67 37.24 37.37 38.60
C THR A 67 37.95 37.29 39.95
N ILE A 68 38.21 36.09 40.44
CA ILE A 68 38.98 35.89 41.70
C ILE A 68 40.40 36.41 41.49
N SER A 69 41.08 36.08 40.38
CA SER A 69 42.44 36.55 40.11
C SER A 69 42.55 38.09 40.08
N LEU A 70 41.54 38.75 39.49
CA LEU A 70 41.47 40.23 39.47
C LEU A 70 41.26 40.83 40.88
N ARG A 71 40.44 40.17 41.72
CA ARG A 71 40.26 40.60 43.11
C ARG A 71 41.57 40.51 43.87
N VAL A 72 42.33 39.39 43.72
CA VAL A 72 43.65 39.21 44.30
C VAL A 72 44.61 40.31 43.85
N ALA A 73 44.61 40.71 42.61
CA ALA A 73 45.43 41.79 42.02
C ALA A 73 45.08 43.19 42.62
N LEU A 74 43.79 43.42 42.87
CA LEU A 74 43.32 44.73 43.33
C LEU A 74 43.29 44.93 44.86
N ASP A 75 43.14 43.83 45.63
CA ASP A 75 43.06 43.93 47.07
C ASP A 75 44.44 44.13 47.68
N PRO A 76 44.65 45.22 48.49
CA PRO A 76 45.91 45.48 49.09
C PRO A 76 46.20 44.65 50.37
N ASP A 77 45.16 44.02 50.94
CA ASP A 77 45.27 43.34 52.23
C ASP A 77 45.66 41.88 52.12
N PRO A 78 46.89 41.45 52.54
CA PRO A 78 47.28 40.04 52.51
C PRO A 78 46.42 39.13 53.40
N ALA A 79 45.67 39.65 54.37
CA ALA A 79 44.79 38.87 55.23
C ALA A 79 43.58 38.26 54.44
N ASN A 80 43.20 38.86 53.34
CA ASN A 80 42.11 38.37 52.53
C ASN A 80 42.51 37.23 51.55
N VAL A 81 43.82 36.99 51.38
CA VAL A 81 44.34 36.01 50.40
C VAL A 81 43.80 34.62 50.63
N ASP A 82 43.75 34.15 51.92
CA ASP A 82 43.23 32.81 52.21
C ASP A 82 41.75 32.64 51.88
N THR A 83 40.97 33.73 51.97
CA THR A 83 39.58 33.73 51.49
C THR A 83 39.50 33.54 49.94
N TYR A 84 40.37 34.21 49.16
CA TYR A 84 40.47 34.06 47.73
C TYR A 84 40.99 32.67 47.33
N VAL A 85 41.95 32.11 48.07
CA VAL A 85 42.40 30.72 47.84
C VAL A 85 41.26 29.73 48.02
N GLY A 86 40.48 29.83 49.08
CA GLY A 86 39.31 28.93 49.26
C GLY A 86 38.26 29.08 48.18
N GLN A 87 38.00 30.31 47.72
CA GLN A 87 37.10 30.53 46.61
C GLN A 87 37.63 29.94 45.31
N TYR A 88 38.92 30.09 45.01
CA TYR A 88 39.61 29.52 43.87
C TYR A 88 39.54 28.00 43.87
N GLU A 89 39.93 27.34 44.98
CA GLU A 89 39.96 25.88 45.11
C GLU A 89 38.57 25.29 44.89
N ALA A 90 37.53 25.88 45.48
CA ALA A 90 36.15 25.45 45.27
C ALA A 90 35.71 25.53 43.80
N ARG A 91 36.07 26.62 43.12
CA ARG A 91 35.76 26.82 41.70
C ARG A 91 36.59 25.95 40.77
N ASN A 92 37.88 25.79 41.08
CA ASN A 92 38.79 24.95 40.31
C ASN A 92 38.35 23.47 40.35
N LYS A 93 37.87 22.97 41.49
CA LYS A 93 37.32 21.62 41.61
C LYS A 93 36.10 21.41 40.65
N VAL A 94 35.20 22.40 40.62
CA VAL A 94 34.03 22.34 39.68
C VAL A 94 34.50 22.41 38.25
N LEU A 95 35.45 23.29 37.94
CA LEU A 95 36.02 23.42 36.59
C LEU A 95 36.70 22.14 36.13
N GLU A 96 37.48 21.49 36.96
CA GLU A 96 38.11 20.21 36.62
C GLU A 96 37.08 19.10 36.42
N GLN A 97 35.96 19.12 37.17
CA GLN A 97 34.87 18.17 36.90
C GLN A 97 34.23 18.44 35.52
N ASN A 98 33.92 19.69 35.20
CA ASN A 98 33.36 20.04 33.89
C ASN A 98 34.30 19.66 32.71
N ILE A 99 35.62 19.78 32.92
CA ILE A 99 36.62 19.35 31.94
C ILE A 99 36.60 17.82 31.77
N ARG A 100 36.51 17.06 32.89
CA ARG A 100 36.35 15.59 32.80
C ARG A 100 35.05 15.18 32.13
N ASP A 101 33.95 15.89 32.41
CA ASP A 101 32.65 15.62 31.80
C ASP A 101 32.63 15.94 30.30
N PHE A 102 33.51 16.86 29.84
CA PHE A 102 33.66 17.17 28.42
C PHE A 102 34.57 16.18 27.68
N GLU A 103 35.53 15.54 28.33
CA GLU A 103 36.54 14.68 27.68
C GLU A 103 35.98 13.56 26.83
N PRO A 104 34.84 12.88 27.18
CA PRO A 104 34.22 11.85 26.34
C PRO A 104 33.74 12.33 24.98
N PHE A 105 33.56 13.61 24.76
CA PHE A 105 33.06 14.19 23.49
C PHE A 105 34.20 14.60 22.56
N VAL A 106 35.47 14.39 22.93
CA VAL A 106 36.66 14.77 22.11
C VAL A 106 37.06 13.59 21.26
N ASP A 107 36.41 13.42 20.10
CA ASP A 107 36.55 12.22 19.26
C ASP A 107 37.46 12.43 18.05
N THR A 108 37.41 13.59 17.39
CA THR A 108 38.15 13.84 16.17
C THR A 108 39.61 14.24 16.40
N PRO A 109 40.54 14.00 15.47
CA PRO A 109 41.93 14.41 15.59
C PRO A 109 42.11 15.93 15.81
N ASP A 110 41.27 16.75 15.21
CA ASP A 110 41.32 18.21 15.37
C ASP A 110 40.86 18.63 16.77
N GLU A 111 39.76 18.05 17.26
CA GLU A 111 39.31 18.28 18.65
C GLU A 111 40.36 17.83 19.65
N GLN A 112 40.94 16.66 19.47
CA GLN A 112 42.01 16.13 20.34
C GLN A 112 43.21 17.07 20.35
N ARG A 113 43.63 17.62 19.22
CA ARG A 113 44.72 18.60 19.14
C ARG A 113 44.42 19.88 19.92
N ILE A 114 43.23 20.45 19.71
CA ILE A 114 42.81 21.69 20.37
C ILE A 114 42.65 21.44 21.86
N TYR A 115 42.01 20.33 22.24
CA TYR A 115 41.81 19.94 23.67
C TYR A 115 43.15 19.70 24.36
N ALA A 116 44.10 19.02 23.73
CA ALA A 116 45.44 18.81 24.31
C ALA A 116 46.18 20.14 24.59
N GLN A 117 46.05 21.10 23.64
CA GLN A 117 46.61 22.43 23.85
C GLN A 117 45.89 23.18 24.98
N PHE A 118 44.55 23.10 25.04
CA PHE A 118 43.78 23.64 26.16
C PHE A 118 44.21 23.07 27.51
N ARG A 119 44.40 21.75 27.62
CA ARG A 119 44.87 21.08 28.86
C ARG A 119 46.23 21.58 29.29
N LYS A 120 47.16 21.79 28.33
CA LYS A 120 48.50 22.33 28.58
C LYS A 120 48.43 23.76 29.11
N ASP A 121 47.66 24.61 28.46
CA ASP A 121 47.53 26.02 28.85
C ASP A 121 46.75 26.16 30.15
N PHE A 122 45.74 25.32 30.41
CA PHE A 122 45.03 25.27 31.66
C PHE A 122 45.96 24.86 32.85
N ALA A 123 46.83 23.88 32.65
CA ALA A 123 47.82 23.51 33.65
C ALA A 123 48.82 24.66 33.94
N ALA A 124 49.18 25.44 32.90
CA ALA A 124 50.02 26.65 33.10
C ALA A 124 49.25 27.73 33.86
N TYR A 125 47.95 27.90 33.55
CA TYR A 125 47.07 28.82 34.28
C TYR A 125 46.96 28.46 35.77
N GLN A 126 46.77 27.18 36.11
CA GLN A 126 46.71 26.72 37.50
C GLN A 126 48.03 27.02 38.28
N ARG A 127 49.18 26.79 37.65
CA ARG A 127 50.48 27.15 38.25
C ARG A 127 50.60 28.65 38.51
N GLY A 128 50.26 29.49 37.52
CA GLY A 128 50.29 30.92 37.66
C GLY A 128 49.33 31.44 38.75
N MET A 129 48.18 30.80 38.92
CA MET A 129 47.27 31.12 40.06
C MET A 129 47.91 30.78 41.42
N ALA A 130 48.55 29.60 41.53
CA ALA A 130 49.27 29.22 42.78
C ALA A 130 50.39 30.22 43.13
N ASP A 131 51.21 30.58 42.12
CA ASP A 131 52.29 31.57 42.28
C ASP A 131 51.72 32.95 42.65
N SER A 132 50.59 33.36 42.10
CA SER A 132 49.95 34.61 42.46
C SER A 132 49.50 34.73 43.90
N PHE A 133 49.02 33.65 44.49
CA PHE A 133 48.66 33.59 45.90
C PHE A 133 49.92 33.68 46.82
N VAL A 134 51.08 33.11 46.42
CA VAL A 134 52.32 33.27 47.11
C VAL A 134 52.78 34.73 47.14
N LEU A 135 52.80 35.36 45.93
CA LEU A 135 53.19 36.80 45.84
C LEU A 135 52.22 37.71 46.60
N ALA A 136 50.94 37.40 46.61
CA ALA A 136 49.92 38.17 47.34
C ALA A 136 50.15 38.10 48.84
N ARG A 137 50.45 36.92 49.42
CA ARG A 137 50.80 36.75 50.85
C ARG A 137 52.08 37.47 51.21
N GLN A 138 53.05 37.56 50.31
CA GLN A 138 54.33 38.26 50.54
C GLN A 138 54.20 39.77 50.40
N GLY A 139 53.04 40.29 49.92
CA GLY A 139 52.87 41.69 49.68
C GLY A 139 53.59 42.21 48.42
N GLU A 140 54.10 41.32 47.58
CA GLU A 140 54.86 41.61 46.33
C GLU A 140 53.97 42.09 45.18
N ARG A 141 53.32 43.24 45.34
CA ARG A 141 52.27 43.77 44.50
C ARG A 141 52.69 43.99 43.03
N TYR A 142 53.90 44.46 42.82
CA TYR A 142 54.38 44.70 41.45
C TYR A 142 54.57 43.38 40.73
N ALA A 143 55.14 42.36 41.33
CA ALA A 143 55.34 41.05 40.73
C ALA A 143 54.00 40.34 40.55
N LEU A 144 53.05 40.42 41.49
CA LEU A 144 51.70 39.91 41.42
C LEU A 144 50.94 40.49 40.25
N ASN A 145 50.95 41.83 40.14
CA ASN A 145 50.21 42.49 39.00
C ASN A 145 50.84 42.16 37.64
N LYS A 146 52.19 42.15 37.60
CA LYS A 146 52.90 41.72 36.38
C LYS A 146 52.52 40.30 36.00
N LEU A 147 52.54 39.36 36.94
CA LEU A 147 52.14 37.96 36.68
C LEU A 147 50.71 37.87 36.18
N LEU A 148 49.71 38.38 36.89
CA LEU A 148 48.30 38.22 36.59
C LEU A 148 47.82 38.99 35.38
N LEU A 149 48.36 40.20 35.12
CA LEU A 149 47.84 41.09 34.06
C LEU A 149 48.68 41.05 32.78
N VAL A 150 49.97 40.62 32.86
CA VAL A 150 50.87 40.61 31.72
C VAL A 150 51.32 39.18 31.36
N ASP A 151 51.96 38.50 32.29
CA ASP A 151 52.61 37.21 31.97
C ASP A 151 51.60 36.06 31.76
N MET A 152 50.48 36.06 32.48
CA MET A 152 49.39 35.06 32.29
C MET A 152 48.42 35.43 31.18
N LYS A 153 48.45 36.64 30.65
CA LYS A 153 47.49 37.08 29.62
C LYS A 153 47.47 36.15 28.40
N PRO A 154 48.63 35.73 27.80
CA PRO A 154 48.63 34.83 26.67
C PRO A 154 47.99 33.45 26.97
N VAL A 155 48.20 32.95 28.20
CA VAL A 155 47.63 31.67 28.63
C VAL A 155 46.11 31.75 28.77
N VAL A 156 45.61 32.85 29.36
CA VAL A 156 44.15 33.10 29.50
C VAL A 156 43.49 33.27 28.15
N ASP A 157 44.10 34.08 27.29
CA ASP A 157 43.59 34.34 25.94
C ASP A 157 43.61 33.02 25.09
N GLY A 158 44.66 32.20 25.23
CA GLY A 158 44.83 30.91 24.58
C GLY A 158 43.74 29.92 24.98
N THR A 159 43.53 29.73 26.31
CA THR A 159 42.45 28.84 26.81
C THR A 159 41.08 29.29 26.33
N GLY A 160 40.81 30.58 26.27
CA GLY A 160 39.58 31.15 25.76
C GLY A 160 39.38 30.89 24.25
N ALA A 161 40.47 31.06 23.46
CA ALA A 161 40.43 30.79 22.01
C ALA A 161 40.21 29.31 21.69
N GLN A 162 40.87 28.40 22.39
CA GLN A 162 40.71 26.95 22.21
C GLN A 162 39.27 26.49 22.53
N LEU A 163 38.70 26.99 23.62
CA LEU A 163 37.26 26.69 23.95
C LEU A 163 36.29 27.30 22.94
N ALA A 164 36.64 28.46 22.37
CA ALA A 164 35.85 29.05 21.29
C ALA A 164 35.92 28.20 20.01
N GLU A 165 37.16 27.77 19.65
CA GLU A 165 37.39 26.91 18.45
C GLU A 165 36.66 25.57 18.58
N LEU A 166 36.71 24.91 19.75
CA LEU A 166 35.94 23.69 20.02
C LEU A 166 34.42 23.98 19.91
N GLY A 167 33.94 25.07 20.53
CA GLY A 167 32.52 25.44 20.41
C GLY A 167 32.06 25.70 18.97
N ASP A 168 32.92 26.28 18.13
CA ASP A 168 32.64 26.50 16.72
C ASP A 168 32.57 25.17 15.92
N ILE A 169 33.42 24.19 16.25
CA ILE A 169 33.36 22.85 15.64
C ILE A 169 32.00 22.21 15.93
N TYR A 170 31.57 22.19 17.19
CA TYR A 170 30.29 21.58 17.58
C TYR A 170 29.08 22.35 17.02
N ASN A 171 29.11 23.69 17.00
CA ASN A 171 28.04 24.48 16.39
C ASN A 171 27.93 24.23 14.88
N LYS A 172 29.05 24.12 14.18
CA LYS A 172 29.08 23.75 12.75
C LYS A 172 28.54 22.33 12.52
N GLY A 173 28.91 21.39 13.40
CA GLY A 173 28.38 20.03 13.35
C GLY A 173 26.87 20.00 13.46
N ILE A 174 26.28 20.69 14.46
CA ILE A 174 24.81 20.80 14.60
C ILE A 174 24.19 21.42 13.34
N ALA A 175 24.74 22.51 12.82
CA ALA A 175 24.22 23.18 11.64
C ALA A 175 24.27 22.25 10.40
N GLN A 176 25.36 21.50 10.25
CA GLN A 176 25.53 20.53 9.17
C GLN A 176 24.54 19.37 9.26
N GLU A 177 24.38 18.76 10.44
CA GLU A 177 23.37 17.71 10.64
C GLU A 177 21.96 18.23 10.39
N GLY A 178 21.66 19.46 10.79
CA GLY A 178 20.39 20.12 10.51
C GLY A 178 20.13 20.31 9.03
N THR A 179 21.14 20.77 8.27
CA THR A 179 20.99 20.96 6.80
C THR A 179 20.84 19.63 6.08
N VAL A 180 21.65 18.63 6.41
CA VAL A 180 21.55 17.30 5.81
C VAL A 180 20.20 16.66 6.11
N SER A 181 19.69 16.78 7.33
CA SER A 181 18.36 16.30 7.71
C SER A 181 17.25 17.00 6.91
N ALA A 182 17.35 18.30 6.69
CA ALA A 182 16.40 19.08 5.91
C ALA A 182 16.40 18.67 4.43
N ASP A 183 17.56 18.43 3.84
CA ASP A 183 17.72 17.99 2.45
C ASP A 183 17.21 16.54 2.26
N GLU A 184 17.51 15.67 3.21
CA GLU A 184 17.01 14.30 3.23
C GLU A 184 15.48 14.26 3.35
N TYR A 185 14.90 15.10 4.22
CA TYR A 185 13.46 15.27 4.32
C TYR A 185 12.84 15.79 3.01
N ALA A 186 13.42 16.82 2.40
CA ALA A 186 12.90 17.41 1.17
C ALA A 186 12.92 16.41 0.01
N SER A 187 14.02 15.69 -0.18
CA SER A 187 14.16 14.66 -1.21
C SER A 187 13.21 13.48 -0.98
N SER A 188 13.13 12.99 0.26
CA SER A 188 12.24 11.89 0.63
C SER A 188 10.76 12.26 0.45
N ARG A 189 10.38 13.48 0.82
CA ARG A 189 9.02 14.01 0.57
C ARG A 189 8.67 13.97 -0.91
N LEU A 190 9.60 14.36 -1.77
CA LEU A 190 9.38 14.35 -3.22
C LEU A 190 9.20 12.92 -3.74
N VAL A 191 10.04 11.97 -3.31
CA VAL A 191 9.91 10.55 -3.65
C VAL A 191 8.56 9.99 -3.20
N VAL A 192 8.17 10.24 -1.95
CA VAL A 192 6.88 9.78 -1.38
C VAL A 192 5.71 10.32 -2.19
N ILE A 193 5.67 11.64 -2.46
CA ILE A 193 4.59 12.24 -3.26
C ILE A 193 4.54 11.63 -4.67
N THR A 194 5.69 11.46 -5.32
CA THR A 194 5.77 10.88 -6.67
C THR A 194 5.25 9.45 -6.69
N VAL A 195 5.64 8.62 -5.72
CA VAL A 195 5.16 7.22 -5.62
C VAL A 195 3.66 7.16 -5.34
N ILE A 196 3.12 8.06 -4.49
CA ILE A 196 1.68 8.14 -4.22
C ILE A 196 0.90 8.51 -5.49
N LEU A 197 1.36 9.51 -6.24
CA LEU A 197 0.71 9.94 -7.48
C LEU A 197 0.75 8.83 -8.55
N LEU A 198 1.89 8.13 -8.69
CA LEU A 198 2.03 6.98 -9.56
C LEU A 198 1.10 5.84 -9.16
N ALA A 199 1.03 5.50 -7.87
CA ALA A 199 0.15 4.46 -7.35
C ALA A 199 -1.33 4.80 -7.60
N ALA A 200 -1.73 6.06 -7.38
CA ALA A 200 -3.08 6.54 -7.67
C ALA A 200 -3.41 6.43 -9.16
N LEU A 201 -2.50 6.87 -10.04
CA LEU A 201 -2.66 6.77 -11.50
C LEU A 201 -2.80 5.31 -11.96
N ILE A 202 -1.91 4.43 -11.47
CA ILE A 202 -1.95 2.99 -11.77
C ILE A 202 -3.26 2.38 -11.29
N THR A 203 -3.72 2.73 -10.09
CA THR A 203 -4.97 2.22 -9.52
C THR A 203 -6.17 2.61 -10.39
N VAL A 204 -6.26 3.87 -10.80
CA VAL A 204 -7.34 4.36 -11.69
C VAL A 204 -7.28 3.65 -13.05
N LEU A 205 -6.09 3.51 -13.63
CA LEU A 205 -5.90 2.82 -14.91
C LEU A 205 -6.30 1.34 -14.81
N LEU A 206 -5.87 0.64 -13.76
CA LEU A 206 -6.23 -0.76 -13.51
C LEU A 206 -7.73 -0.92 -13.29
N ALA A 207 -8.36 -0.06 -12.50
CA ALA A 207 -9.80 -0.07 -12.29
C ALA A 207 -10.56 0.09 -13.63
N TRP A 208 -10.15 1.04 -14.45
CA TRP A 208 -10.74 1.25 -15.79
C TRP A 208 -10.55 0.04 -16.71
N LEU A 209 -9.33 -0.52 -16.76
CA LEU A 209 -9.01 -1.70 -17.58
C LEU A 209 -9.80 -2.93 -17.12
N LEU A 210 -9.86 -3.22 -15.82
CA LEU A 210 -10.60 -4.34 -15.26
C LEU A 210 -12.09 -4.18 -15.52
N THR A 211 -12.67 -3.00 -15.27
CA THR A 211 -14.07 -2.72 -15.54
C THR A 211 -14.40 -2.96 -17.01
N ARG A 212 -13.60 -2.44 -17.93
CA ARG A 212 -13.84 -2.62 -19.37
C ARG A 212 -13.63 -4.07 -19.83
N SER A 213 -12.69 -4.80 -19.23
CA SER A 213 -12.37 -6.17 -19.64
C SER A 213 -13.27 -7.23 -19.01
N ILE A 214 -13.96 -6.94 -17.91
CA ILE A 214 -14.81 -7.90 -17.19
C ILE A 214 -16.28 -7.48 -17.27
N VAL A 215 -16.62 -6.26 -16.84
CA VAL A 215 -18.01 -5.83 -16.68
C VAL A 215 -18.73 -5.72 -18.03
N ALA A 216 -18.07 -5.14 -19.05
CA ALA A 216 -18.70 -4.98 -20.35
C ALA A 216 -19.04 -6.34 -21.03
N PRO A 217 -18.11 -7.31 -21.13
CA PRO A 217 -18.45 -8.63 -21.68
C PRO A 217 -19.46 -9.43 -20.85
N LEU A 218 -19.42 -9.29 -19.52
CA LEU A 218 -20.40 -9.94 -18.65
C LEU A 218 -21.82 -9.39 -18.88
N LYS A 219 -21.95 -8.06 -19.08
CA LYS A 219 -23.22 -7.44 -19.45
C LYS A 219 -23.78 -8.00 -20.75
N HIS A 220 -22.94 -8.24 -21.75
CA HIS A 220 -23.36 -8.89 -23.00
C HIS A 220 -23.81 -10.34 -22.78
N ALA A 221 -23.12 -11.11 -21.91
CA ALA A 221 -23.56 -12.47 -21.59
C ALA A 221 -24.92 -12.48 -20.87
N VAL A 222 -25.15 -11.54 -19.94
CA VAL A 222 -26.46 -11.37 -19.27
C VAL A 222 -27.54 -11.02 -20.26
N GLN A 223 -27.31 -10.09 -21.20
CA GLN A 223 -28.27 -9.74 -22.25
C GLN A 223 -28.59 -10.94 -23.18
N ALA A 224 -27.56 -11.72 -23.54
CA ALA A 224 -27.77 -12.93 -24.34
C ALA A 224 -28.63 -13.95 -23.58
N ALA A 225 -28.39 -14.18 -22.31
CA ALA A 225 -29.21 -15.06 -21.49
C ALA A 225 -30.65 -14.56 -21.34
N GLN A 226 -30.88 -13.25 -21.25
CA GLN A 226 -32.22 -12.64 -21.22
C GLN A 226 -32.96 -12.83 -22.55
N HIS A 227 -32.28 -12.70 -23.73
CA HIS A 227 -32.87 -13.00 -25.02
C HIS A 227 -33.33 -14.46 -25.12
N VAL A 228 -32.48 -15.40 -24.69
CA VAL A 228 -32.82 -16.81 -24.64
C VAL A 228 -34.01 -17.08 -23.73
N ALA A 229 -34.04 -16.48 -22.54
CA ALA A 229 -35.15 -16.62 -21.58
C ALA A 229 -36.48 -16.07 -22.11
N ASN A 230 -36.43 -15.03 -22.92
CA ASN A 230 -37.61 -14.46 -23.57
C ASN A 230 -38.02 -15.18 -24.88
N GLY A 231 -37.36 -16.30 -25.22
CA GLY A 231 -37.63 -17.08 -26.42
C GLY A 231 -37.02 -16.52 -27.73
N ASP A 232 -36.29 -15.41 -27.68
CA ASP A 232 -35.56 -14.86 -28.82
C ASP A 232 -34.25 -15.60 -29.03
N LEU A 233 -34.30 -16.66 -29.81
CA LEU A 233 -33.12 -17.43 -30.20
C LEU A 233 -32.45 -16.91 -31.49
N THR A 234 -32.91 -15.80 -32.07
CA THR A 234 -32.40 -15.29 -33.34
C THR A 234 -31.08 -14.54 -33.22
N LYS A 235 -30.82 -13.94 -32.07
CA LYS A 235 -29.62 -13.14 -31.81
C LYS A 235 -28.38 -14.02 -31.74
N VAL A 236 -27.32 -13.63 -32.48
CA VAL A 236 -26.05 -14.37 -32.49
C VAL A 236 -25.23 -13.95 -31.23
N ILE A 237 -24.83 -14.91 -30.42
CA ILE A 237 -23.95 -14.69 -29.28
C ILE A 237 -22.51 -14.66 -29.80
N GLN A 238 -21.87 -13.47 -29.74
CA GLN A 238 -20.47 -13.32 -30.14
C GLN A 238 -19.54 -13.71 -28.99
N VAL A 239 -18.71 -14.73 -29.19
CA VAL A 239 -17.67 -15.15 -28.26
C VAL A 239 -16.38 -14.44 -28.63
N GLN A 240 -15.83 -13.63 -27.69
CA GLN A 240 -14.59 -12.89 -27.89
C GLN A 240 -13.65 -13.09 -26.71
N GLY A 241 -12.39 -13.49 -26.98
CA GLY A 241 -11.36 -13.75 -25.97
C GLY A 241 -11.25 -15.23 -25.62
N ARG A 242 -10.49 -15.51 -24.52
CA ARG A 242 -10.24 -16.87 -24.00
C ARG A 242 -10.40 -16.96 -22.49
N ASP A 243 -10.92 -15.90 -21.86
CA ASP A 243 -11.14 -15.80 -20.41
C ASP A 243 -12.44 -16.54 -19.99
N GLU A 244 -12.72 -16.54 -18.70
CA GLU A 244 -13.87 -17.21 -18.10
C GLU A 244 -15.20 -16.65 -18.63
N VAL A 245 -15.25 -15.35 -18.93
CA VAL A 245 -16.44 -14.71 -19.53
C VAL A 245 -16.64 -15.20 -20.97
N SER A 246 -15.57 -15.42 -21.72
CA SER A 246 -15.63 -15.99 -23.07
C SER A 246 -16.11 -17.44 -23.04
N GLN A 247 -15.70 -18.23 -22.04
CA GLN A 247 -16.19 -19.60 -21.84
C GLN A 247 -17.70 -19.59 -21.51
N LEU A 248 -18.15 -18.67 -20.65
CA LEU A 248 -19.57 -18.49 -20.36
C LEU A 248 -20.36 -18.14 -21.62
N GLN A 249 -19.86 -17.20 -22.45
CA GLN A 249 -20.49 -16.84 -23.72
C GLN A 249 -20.57 -18.04 -24.71
N ALA A 250 -19.51 -18.85 -24.75
CA ALA A 250 -19.50 -20.07 -25.57
C ALA A 250 -20.52 -21.09 -25.10
N SER A 251 -20.63 -21.31 -23.78
CA SER A 251 -21.64 -22.22 -23.22
C SER A 251 -23.07 -21.73 -23.48
N LEU A 252 -23.32 -20.43 -23.37
CA LEU A 252 -24.63 -19.84 -23.74
C LEU A 252 -24.94 -19.99 -25.21
N ALA A 253 -23.96 -19.81 -26.10
CA ALA A 253 -24.12 -20.01 -27.53
C ALA A 253 -24.44 -21.48 -27.89
N GLN A 254 -23.76 -22.42 -27.24
CA GLN A 254 -24.02 -23.84 -27.36
C GLN A 254 -25.44 -24.22 -26.88
N MET A 255 -25.85 -23.69 -25.71
CA MET A 255 -27.19 -23.88 -25.16
C MET A 255 -28.25 -23.36 -26.14
N GLN A 256 -28.07 -22.14 -26.69
CA GLN A 256 -28.96 -21.54 -27.67
C GLN A 256 -29.04 -22.43 -28.93
N GLY A 257 -27.90 -22.97 -29.39
CA GLY A 257 -27.86 -23.87 -30.54
C GLY A 257 -28.70 -25.16 -30.32
N ARG A 258 -28.53 -25.79 -29.16
CA ARG A 258 -29.31 -26.99 -28.80
C ARG A 258 -30.79 -26.71 -28.67
N LEU A 259 -31.19 -25.59 -28.08
CA LEU A 259 -32.62 -25.19 -28.04
C LEU A 259 -33.22 -25.00 -29.43
N ARG A 260 -32.47 -24.37 -30.35
CA ARG A 260 -32.92 -24.23 -31.75
C ARG A 260 -33.12 -25.59 -32.44
N GLU A 261 -32.16 -26.50 -32.26
CA GLU A 261 -32.20 -27.84 -32.81
C GLU A 261 -33.44 -28.61 -32.31
N THR A 262 -33.63 -28.63 -30.98
CA THR A 262 -34.81 -29.27 -30.36
C THR A 262 -36.15 -28.67 -30.84
N LEU A 263 -36.24 -27.34 -30.95
CA LEU A 263 -37.45 -26.68 -31.45
C LEU A 263 -37.70 -27.01 -32.90
N ALA A 264 -36.66 -27.13 -33.74
CA ALA A 264 -36.77 -27.54 -35.12
C ALA A 264 -37.27 -29.00 -35.23
N GLU A 265 -36.76 -29.92 -34.42
CA GLU A 265 -37.23 -31.31 -34.33
C GLU A 265 -38.69 -31.40 -33.91
N ILE A 266 -39.09 -30.64 -32.85
CA ILE A 266 -40.48 -30.58 -32.42
C ILE A 266 -41.38 -30.05 -33.52
N SER A 267 -40.97 -28.96 -34.19
CA SER A 267 -41.74 -28.39 -35.32
C SER A 267 -41.89 -29.39 -36.45
N GLY A 268 -40.80 -30.10 -36.82
CA GLY A 268 -40.85 -31.18 -37.82
C GLY A 268 -41.78 -32.33 -37.43
N SER A 269 -41.69 -32.79 -36.19
CA SER A 269 -42.56 -33.84 -35.65
C SER A 269 -44.04 -33.39 -35.59
N SER A 270 -44.29 -32.12 -35.25
CA SER A 270 -45.66 -31.57 -35.28
C SER A 270 -46.23 -31.52 -36.70
N THR A 271 -45.41 -31.17 -37.70
CA THR A 271 -45.83 -31.20 -39.13
C THR A 271 -46.14 -32.61 -39.59
N GLN A 272 -45.33 -33.61 -39.20
CA GLN A 272 -45.57 -35.01 -39.51
C GLN A 272 -46.85 -35.53 -38.84
N LEU A 273 -47.07 -35.12 -37.58
CA LEU A 273 -48.31 -35.49 -36.86
C LEU A 273 -49.53 -34.87 -37.48
N ALA A 274 -49.48 -33.63 -37.96
CA ALA A 274 -50.55 -32.98 -38.68
C ALA A 274 -50.89 -33.72 -40.03
N ALA A 275 -49.85 -34.08 -40.76
CA ALA A 275 -50.04 -34.86 -42.02
C ALA A 275 -50.62 -36.25 -41.74
N ALA A 276 -50.18 -36.97 -40.72
CA ALA A 276 -50.74 -38.24 -40.28
C ALA A 276 -52.21 -38.12 -39.84
N ALA A 277 -52.54 -37.03 -39.14
CA ALA A 277 -53.95 -36.75 -38.77
C ALA A 277 -54.86 -36.49 -39.94
N GLU A 278 -54.34 -35.78 -40.95
CA GLU A 278 -55.09 -35.58 -42.22
C GLU A 278 -55.31 -36.89 -43.00
N GLU A 279 -54.28 -37.76 -43.05
CA GLU A 279 -54.33 -39.07 -43.65
C GLU A 279 -55.33 -39.99 -42.90
N LEU A 280 -55.31 -40.00 -41.60
CA LEU A 280 -56.27 -40.73 -40.75
C LEU A 280 -57.70 -40.21 -40.98
N ASN A 281 -57.90 -38.92 -41.13
CA ASN A 281 -59.19 -38.35 -41.38
C ASN A 281 -59.72 -38.80 -42.76
N ALA A 282 -58.86 -38.82 -43.80
CA ALA A 282 -59.20 -39.34 -45.13
C ALA A 282 -59.58 -40.85 -45.13
N VAL A 283 -58.77 -41.67 -44.40
CA VAL A 283 -59.06 -43.11 -44.24
C VAL A 283 -60.36 -43.35 -43.47
N THR A 284 -60.65 -42.53 -42.46
CA THR A 284 -61.90 -42.60 -41.69
C THR A 284 -63.12 -42.27 -42.54
N ASP A 285 -63.00 -41.25 -43.42
CA ASP A 285 -64.03 -40.83 -44.33
C ASP A 285 -64.30 -41.92 -45.42
N GLU A 286 -63.23 -42.57 -45.90
CA GLU A 286 -63.33 -43.68 -46.86
C GLU A 286 -63.94 -44.90 -46.24
N ALA A 287 -63.54 -45.22 -44.95
CA ALA A 287 -64.19 -46.30 -44.25
C ALA A 287 -65.68 -46.04 -43.97
N GLY A 288 -66.03 -44.81 -43.64
CA GLY A 288 -67.41 -44.37 -43.45
C GLY A 288 -68.27 -44.59 -44.74
N ARG A 289 -67.68 -44.20 -45.90
CA ARG A 289 -68.35 -44.45 -47.22
C ARG A 289 -68.40 -45.92 -47.57
N GLY A 290 -67.38 -46.69 -47.11
CA GLY A 290 -67.39 -48.16 -47.27
C GLY A 290 -68.48 -48.80 -46.44
N LEU A 291 -68.67 -48.41 -45.20
CA LEU A 291 -69.71 -48.85 -44.28
C LEU A 291 -71.10 -48.47 -44.81
N GLN A 292 -71.27 -47.29 -45.40
CA GLN A 292 -72.53 -46.87 -46.02
C GLN A 292 -72.90 -47.79 -47.21
N ARG A 293 -71.94 -48.08 -48.12
CA ARG A 293 -72.10 -49.02 -49.21
C ARG A 293 -72.44 -50.44 -48.72
N GLN A 294 -71.76 -50.92 -47.67
CA GLN A 294 -72.12 -52.24 -47.10
C GLN A 294 -73.54 -52.25 -46.54
N ASN A 295 -73.97 -51.16 -45.84
CA ASN A 295 -75.36 -51.02 -45.38
C ASN A 295 -76.34 -51.08 -46.54
N ASP A 296 -76.08 -50.33 -47.62
CA ASP A 296 -76.94 -50.36 -48.87
C ASP A 296 -77.00 -51.74 -49.51
N GLU A 297 -75.85 -52.48 -49.52
CA GLU A 297 -75.77 -53.83 -50.03
C GLU A 297 -76.52 -54.84 -49.13
N ILE A 298 -76.48 -54.66 -47.79
CA ILE A 298 -77.23 -55.46 -46.84
C ILE A 298 -78.73 -55.22 -46.99
N GLU A 299 -79.15 -53.94 -47.22
CA GLU A 299 -80.58 -53.61 -47.42
C GLU A 299 -81.08 -54.18 -48.74
N GLN A 300 -80.23 -54.15 -49.85
CA GLN A 300 -80.58 -54.83 -51.08
C GLN A 300 -80.67 -56.36 -50.96
N ALA A 301 -79.71 -56.93 -50.21
CA ALA A 301 -79.73 -58.38 -49.90
C ALA A 301 -80.91 -58.76 -49.06
N ALA A 302 -81.29 -57.97 -48.05
CA ALA A 302 -82.49 -58.17 -47.23
C ALA A 302 -83.75 -58.08 -48.08
N THR A 303 -83.79 -57.11 -49.02
CA THR A 303 -84.94 -56.99 -50.03
C THR A 303 -85.03 -58.20 -50.91
N ALA A 304 -83.89 -58.67 -51.45
CA ALA A 304 -83.80 -59.85 -52.29
C ALA A 304 -84.21 -61.11 -51.57
N VAL A 305 -83.79 -61.25 -50.25
CA VAL A 305 -84.22 -62.37 -49.39
C VAL A 305 -85.77 -62.30 -49.12
N ASN A 306 -86.32 -61.12 -48.88
CA ASN A 306 -87.74 -60.93 -48.71
C ASN A 306 -88.54 -61.25 -50.01
N GLU A 307 -88.03 -60.83 -51.20
CA GLU A 307 -88.60 -61.20 -52.49
C GLU A 307 -88.50 -62.71 -52.71
N MET A 308 -87.37 -63.34 -52.35
CA MET A 308 -87.22 -64.79 -52.44
C MET A 308 -88.15 -65.54 -51.48
N LEU A 309 -88.33 -65.06 -50.26
CA LEU A 309 -89.31 -65.58 -49.28
C LEU A 309 -90.76 -65.43 -49.82
N SER A 310 -91.05 -64.26 -50.48
CA SER A 310 -92.34 -64.03 -51.13
C SER A 310 -92.59 -65.01 -52.31
N LEU A 311 -91.56 -65.26 -53.12
CA LEU A 311 -91.61 -66.22 -54.20
C LEU A 311 -91.78 -67.67 -53.67
N ILE A 312 -91.12 -68.01 -52.54
CA ILE A 312 -91.32 -69.35 -51.94
C ILE A 312 -92.72 -69.49 -51.35
N HIS A 313 -93.28 -68.42 -50.80
CA HIS A 313 -94.67 -68.41 -50.32
C HIS A 313 -95.71 -68.52 -51.44
N ILE A 314 -95.43 -67.98 -52.65
CA ILE A 314 -96.25 -68.06 -53.84
C ILE A 314 -96.10 -69.45 -54.53
N SER A 315 -95.01 -70.16 -54.36
CA SER A 315 -94.77 -71.47 -54.98
C SER A 315 -95.20 -72.66 -54.18
N GLU A 316 -95.87 -72.49 -53.05
CA GLU A 316 -96.50 -73.57 -52.36
C GLU A 316 -97.84 -73.84 -52.98
N PRO A 317 -97.92 -74.88 -53.81
CA PRO A 317 -99.18 -75.11 -54.48
C PRO A 317 -100.10 -75.82 -53.52
N THR A 318 -101.29 -75.34 -53.53
CA THR A 318 -102.48 -75.94 -53.09
C THR A 318 -102.50 -77.45 -53.52
N ARG A 319 -102.17 -78.26 -52.57
CA ARG A 319 -102.47 -79.67 -52.70
C ARG A 319 -103.51 -80.06 -51.64
N LEU A 320 -104.71 -79.74 -51.98
CA LEU A 320 -105.81 -80.37 -51.30
C LEU A 320 -106.91 -80.77 -52.26
N LEU A 321 -107.23 -81.96 -52.12
CA LEU A 321 -108.49 -82.53 -52.45
C LEU A 321 -108.65 -83.23 -53.87
N SER A 322 -108.47 -84.48 -53.80
CA SER A 322 -109.46 -85.39 -54.32
C SER A 322 -109.22 -86.75 -53.67
N ILE A 323 -110.14 -87.11 -52.91
CA ILE A 323 -110.75 -88.47 -53.08
C ILE A 323 -111.94 -88.56 -52.19
N SER A 324 -112.95 -88.98 -52.85
CA SER A 324 -114.11 -89.70 -52.40
C SER A 324 -113.79 -91.06 -51.73
#